data_fc4420e2acaa5b2f66b18fc77b4259c1
#
_entry.id   fc4420e2acaa5b2f66b18fc77b4259c1
#
_cell.length_a   1.000
_cell.length_b   1.000
_cell.length_c   1.000
_cell.angle_alpha   90.00
_cell.angle_beta   90.00
_cell.angle_gamma   90.00
#
_symmetry.space_group_name_H-M   'P 1'
#
loop_
_entity.id
_entity.type
_entity.pdbx_description
1 polymer ?
#
loop_
_entity_poly.entity_id
_entity_poly.type
_entity_poly.pdbx_seq_one_letter_code
_entity_poly.pdbx_strand_id
1 'polypeptide(L)'
;MPPEGITRTFVCAIFLGITTGIPLTRPLNHMPTSTLRIALLHLAPVPGDLAGNRRLVERAITAAARLGATWIVTPELIVTGYTFADSIGTEWILPQPDSWMTRMSQLAAQLRVTVFLSCPEQDRKSRKFYNSLFVIAANGAIVGSHRKINTLRVGSEAWSTPGTQAVAVPVPPFTRVGMLICADAYTSEIATHLLNQGAQLLVSSAAWAPGLHGPNGEWERCTRDTGLPLIVCNRTGPDRTLDFRQAESVVAKNGRRLLSLSSARSAVFVLEWDVKTQTLATQDYQTQYL
;
A
#
# COMPACT_ATOMS: atom_id res chain seq x y z
N MET A 1 -40.45 73.28 67.82
CA MET A 1 -40.14 73.82 66.49
C MET A 1 -39.16 72.86 65.86
N PRO A 2 -39.56 72.18 64.82
CA PRO A 2 -38.66 71.25 64.11
C PRO A 2 -37.93 71.93 62.96
N PRO A 3 -36.85 71.36 62.44
CA PRO A 3 -36.56 71.56 61.04
C PRO A 3 -36.64 70.22 60.29
N GLU A 4 -37.33 70.32 59.30
CA GLU A 4 -37.22 69.89 57.89
C GLU A 4 -36.38 68.67 57.52
N GLY A 5 -37.11 67.78 56.89
CA GLY A 5 -36.62 66.56 56.29
C GLY A 5 -35.81 66.74 54.99
N ILE A 6 -34.82 65.95 54.83
CA ILE A 6 -34.12 65.79 53.58
C ILE A 6 -34.47 64.40 52.99
N THR A 7 -35.26 64.43 51.97
CA THR A 7 -35.57 63.23 51.18
C THR A 7 -34.36 62.82 50.38
N ARG A 8 -33.77 61.66 50.61
CA ARG A 8 -32.75 61.07 49.76
C ARG A 8 -33.40 60.08 48.80
N THR A 9 -33.39 60.46 47.58
CA THR A 9 -33.76 59.58 46.44
C THR A 9 -32.69 58.54 46.24
N PHE A 10 -33.03 57.28 46.44
CA PHE A 10 -32.15 56.16 46.03
C PHE A 10 -32.32 55.89 44.54
N VAL A 11 -31.26 56.16 43.79
CA VAL A 11 -31.15 55.71 42.39
C VAL A 11 -30.68 54.25 42.42
N CYS A 12 -31.55 53.36 42.04
CA CYS A 12 -31.25 51.96 41.88
C CYS A 12 -30.43 51.78 40.55
N ALA A 13 -29.15 51.56 40.64
CA ALA A 13 -28.29 51.20 39.48
C ALA A 13 -28.47 49.72 39.21
N ILE A 14 -29.10 49.40 38.10
CA ILE A 14 -29.22 48.06 37.60
C ILE A 14 -27.85 47.75 36.92
N PHE A 15 -27.03 46.93 37.53
CA PHE A 15 -25.85 46.32 36.89
C PHE A 15 -26.33 45.18 36.01
N LEU A 16 -26.35 45.39 34.70
CA LEU A 16 -26.43 44.35 33.69
C LEU A 16 -25.04 43.65 33.64
N GLY A 17 -24.93 42.53 34.32
CA GLY A 17 -23.81 41.63 34.23
C GLY A 17 -23.79 40.95 32.86
N ILE A 18 -22.97 41.43 31.95
CA ILE A 18 -22.64 40.69 30.71
C ILE A 18 -21.66 39.58 31.10
N THR A 19 -22.17 38.38 31.33
CA THR A 19 -21.36 37.17 31.40
C THR A 19 -20.97 36.81 30.00
N THR A 20 -19.74 37.17 29.59
CA THR A 20 -19.10 36.59 28.39
C THR A 20 -18.82 35.12 28.67
N GLY A 21 -19.75 34.27 28.27
CA GLY A 21 -19.56 32.84 28.26
C GLY A 21 -18.45 32.52 27.26
N ILE A 22 -17.26 32.14 27.76
CA ILE A 22 -16.24 31.50 26.95
C ILE A 22 -16.84 30.15 26.49
N PRO A 23 -16.97 29.89 25.17
CA PRO A 23 -17.41 28.58 24.74
C PRO A 23 -16.32 27.58 25.18
N LEU A 24 -16.66 26.68 26.08
CA LEU A 24 -15.92 25.49 26.37
C LEU A 24 -15.83 24.72 25.03
N THR A 25 -14.73 24.91 24.32
CA THR A 25 -14.39 24.04 23.19
C THR A 25 -14.24 22.61 23.75
N ARG A 26 -15.28 21.79 23.53
CA ARG A 26 -15.16 20.35 23.73
C ARG A 26 -13.85 19.91 23.10
N PRO A 27 -12.96 19.18 23.80
CA PRO A 27 -11.87 18.51 23.15
C PRO A 27 -12.51 17.61 22.10
N LEU A 28 -12.18 17.84 20.84
CA LEU A 28 -12.41 16.89 19.77
C LEU A 28 -11.69 15.61 20.21
N ASN A 29 -12.43 14.70 20.82
CA ASN A 29 -11.99 13.32 20.97
C ASN A 29 -11.67 12.85 19.55
N HIS A 30 -10.39 12.88 19.17
CA HIS A 30 -9.89 12.15 18.03
C HIS A 30 -10.10 10.66 18.36
N MET A 31 -11.30 10.17 18.09
CA MET A 31 -11.47 8.74 17.86
C MET A 31 -10.42 8.39 16.79
N PRO A 32 -9.55 7.42 17.02
CA PRO A 32 -8.62 7.01 15.97
C PRO A 32 -9.46 6.74 14.73
N THR A 33 -9.16 7.45 13.64
CA THR A 33 -9.89 7.30 12.38
C THR A 33 -9.74 5.84 11.99
N SER A 34 -10.85 5.10 11.87
CA SER A 34 -10.84 3.70 11.41
C SER A 34 -10.38 3.59 9.95
N THR A 35 -10.07 4.70 9.34
CA THR A 35 -9.75 4.83 7.92
C THR A 35 -8.24 4.84 7.69
N LEU A 36 -7.78 3.90 6.86
CA LEU A 36 -6.41 3.79 6.36
C LEU A 36 -6.38 4.29 4.91
N ARG A 37 -5.48 5.22 4.59
CA ARG A 37 -5.26 5.65 3.21
C ARG A 37 -4.17 4.81 2.56
N ILE A 38 -4.54 4.11 1.48
CA ILE A 38 -3.68 3.17 0.78
C ILE A 38 -3.42 3.68 -0.64
N ALA A 39 -2.15 3.84 -1.00
CA ALA A 39 -1.75 4.17 -2.36
C ALA A 39 -1.35 2.91 -3.14
N LEU A 40 -1.87 2.77 -4.35
CA LEU A 40 -1.43 1.80 -5.34
C LEU A 40 -0.58 2.54 -6.38
N LEU A 41 0.70 2.18 -6.46
CA LEU A 41 1.64 2.80 -7.40
C LEU A 41 1.56 2.09 -8.76
N HIS A 42 0.54 2.41 -9.55
CA HIS A 42 0.30 1.83 -10.86
C HIS A 42 1.27 2.42 -11.90
N LEU A 43 2.51 1.94 -11.88
CA LEU A 43 3.64 2.55 -12.58
C LEU A 43 4.06 1.76 -13.83
N ALA A 44 4.71 2.45 -14.76
CA ALA A 44 5.28 1.92 -15.98
C ALA A 44 6.82 1.87 -15.89
N PRO A 45 7.42 0.86 -15.21
CA PRO A 45 8.86 0.71 -15.18
C PRO A 45 9.40 0.33 -16.56
N VAL A 46 10.58 0.84 -16.89
CA VAL A 46 11.29 0.47 -18.13
C VAL A 46 12.17 -0.75 -17.85
N PRO A 47 12.04 -1.85 -18.62
CA PRO A 47 12.84 -3.05 -18.41
C PRO A 47 14.34 -2.75 -18.44
N GLY A 48 15.05 -3.10 -17.35
CA GLY A 48 16.49 -2.93 -17.21
C GLY A 48 16.97 -1.52 -16.83
N ASP A 49 16.13 -0.48 -16.85
CA ASP A 49 16.51 0.87 -16.39
C ASP A 49 16.42 0.99 -14.87
N LEU A 50 17.37 0.39 -14.15
CA LEU A 50 17.40 0.40 -12.70
C LEU A 50 17.38 1.84 -12.12
N ALA A 51 18.18 2.74 -12.70
CA ALA A 51 18.30 4.10 -12.18
C ALA A 51 17.01 4.91 -12.41
N GLY A 52 16.41 4.82 -13.58
CA GLY A 52 15.16 5.50 -13.91
C GLY A 52 14.00 4.96 -13.08
N ASN A 53 13.87 3.64 -12.96
CA ASN A 53 12.82 3.02 -12.18
C ASN A 53 12.92 3.33 -10.69
N ARG A 54 14.13 3.32 -10.11
CA ARG A 54 14.37 3.74 -8.72
C ARG A 54 13.92 5.17 -8.48
N ARG A 55 14.27 6.12 -9.37
CA ARG A 55 13.78 7.51 -9.29
C ARG A 55 12.27 7.61 -9.43
N LEU A 56 11.67 6.81 -10.32
CA LEU A 56 10.21 6.76 -10.50
C LEU A 56 9.52 6.31 -9.20
N VAL A 57 10.01 5.27 -8.54
CA VAL A 57 9.49 4.77 -7.26
C VAL A 57 9.62 5.83 -6.16
N GLU A 58 10.78 6.47 -6.01
CA GLU A 58 11.02 7.52 -5.00
C GLU A 58 10.05 8.70 -5.18
N ARG A 59 9.83 9.14 -6.42
CA ARG A 59 8.86 10.20 -6.74
C ARG A 59 7.43 9.77 -6.43
N ALA A 60 7.07 8.54 -6.81
CA ALA A 60 5.72 8.00 -6.59
C ALA A 60 5.40 7.85 -5.10
N ILE A 61 6.32 7.33 -4.29
CA ILE A 61 6.19 7.24 -2.82
C ILE A 61 5.98 8.65 -2.22
N THR A 62 6.79 9.62 -2.66
CA THR A 62 6.66 11.01 -2.17
C THR A 62 5.31 11.61 -2.57
N ALA A 63 4.85 11.39 -3.80
CA ALA A 63 3.54 11.84 -4.26
C ALA A 63 2.40 11.20 -3.47
N ALA A 64 2.46 9.88 -3.24
CA ALA A 64 1.47 9.17 -2.43
C ALA A 64 1.37 9.72 -1.00
N ALA A 65 2.53 9.96 -0.35
CA ALA A 65 2.57 10.56 0.98
C ALA A 65 1.97 11.96 1.02
N ARG A 66 2.20 12.79 0.00
CA ARG A 66 1.58 14.14 -0.13
C ARG A 66 0.06 14.06 -0.30
N LEU A 67 -0.47 13.01 -0.90
CA LEU A 67 -1.90 12.71 -0.99
C LEU A 67 -2.46 12.11 0.32
N GLY A 68 -1.64 12.00 1.36
CA GLY A 68 -2.03 11.50 2.68
C GLY A 68 -2.07 9.99 2.81
N ALA A 69 -1.50 9.24 1.85
CA ALA A 69 -1.38 7.79 1.99
C ALA A 69 -0.40 7.46 3.14
N THR A 70 -0.79 6.48 3.95
CA THR A 70 0.04 5.92 5.02
C THR A 70 0.53 4.50 4.70
N TRP A 71 -0.16 3.80 3.78
CA TRP A 71 0.30 2.57 3.16
C TRP A 71 0.51 2.79 1.68
N ILE A 72 1.57 2.21 1.13
CA ILE A 72 1.97 2.35 -0.27
C ILE A 72 2.34 0.96 -0.79
N VAL A 73 1.68 0.52 -1.86
CA VAL A 73 1.93 -0.78 -2.49
C VAL A 73 2.53 -0.55 -3.87
N THR A 74 3.64 -1.22 -4.16
CA THR A 74 4.27 -1.20 -5.48
C THR A 74 3.87 -2.40 -6.31
N PRO A 75 3.93 -2.32 -7.65
CA PRO A 75 3.80 -3.50 -8.50
C PRO A 75 5.00 -4.44 -8.34
N GLU A 76 4.85 -5.66 -8.87
CA GLU A 76 5.90 -6.67 -8.94
C GLU A 76 7.10 -6.16 -9.74
N LEU A 77 8.33 -6.41 -9.23
CA LEU A 77 9.60 -6.09 -9.88
C LEU A 77 9.68 -4.63 -10.35
N ILE A 78 9.16 -3.71 -9.54
CA ILE A 78 9.02 -2.29 -9.93
C ILE A 78 10.36 -1.63 -10.25
N VAL A 79 11.46 -2.08 -9.65
CA VAL A 79 12.79 -1.48 -9.86
C VAL A 79 13.45 -1.93 -11.14
N THR A 80 12.96 -3.01 -11.74
CA THR A 80 13.61 -3.67 -12.89
C THR A 80 12.77 -3.70 -14.16
N GLY A 81 11.43 -3.65 -14.02
CA GLY A 81 10.52 -4.16 -15.04
C GLY A 81 10.52 -5.70 -15.05
N TYR A 82 9.50 -6.30 -15.65
CA TYR A 82 9.28 -7.75 -15.56
C TYR A 82 10.27 -8.57 -16.38
N THR A 83 10.62 -8.10 -17.59
CA THR A 83 11.50 -8.81 -18.53
C THR A 83 12.97 -8.39 -18.44
N PHE A 84 13.40 -7.80 -17.32
CA PHE A 84 14.74 -7.21 -17.17
C PHE A 84 15.89 -8.18 -17.40
N ALA A 85 15.73 -9.46 -17.02
CA ALA A 85 16.80 -10.45 -17.04
C ALA A 85 17.34 -10.69 -18.45
N ASP A 86 16.49 -10.58 -19.47
CA ASP A 86 16.86 -10.71 -20.88
C ASP A 86 17.73 -9.54 -21.37
N SER A 87 17.71 -8.39 -20.70
CA SER A 87 18.42 -7.18 -21.14
C SER A 87 19.67 -6.87 -20.33
N ILE A 88 19.65 -7.10 -19.02
CA ILE A 88 20.74 -6.71 -18.10
C ILE A 88 21.28 -7.87 -17.26
N GLY A 89 20.80 -9.12 -17.50
CA GLY A 89 21.21 -10.28 -16.69
C GLY A 89 20.77 -10.20 -15.24
N THR A 90 21.38 -11.02 -14.39
CA THR A 90 21.02 -11.16 -12.97
C THR A 90 22.20 -10.95 -12.00
N GLU A 91 23.42 -10.82 -12.50
CA GLU A 91 24.66 -10.77 -11.70
C GLU A 91 24.74 -9.53 -10.80
N TRP A 92 24.02 -8.46 -11.15
CA TRP A 92 23.92 -7.23 -10.38
C TRP A 92 22.96 -7.33 -9.18
N ILE A 93 22.14 -8.40 -9.09
CA ILE A 93 21.19 -8.59 -8.00
C ILE A 93 21.97 -8.83 -6.70
N LEU A 94 21.73 -7.96 -5.72
CA LEU A 94 22.42 -7.99 -4.42
C LEU A 94 21.51 -8.56 -3.33
N PRO A 95 22.12 -9.03 -2.22
CA PRO A 95 21.38 -9.32 -1.00
C PRO A 95 20.70 -8.08 -0.45
N GLN A 96 19.45 -8.23 -0.01
CA GLN A 96 18.71 -7.11 0.59
C GLN A 96 18.89 -7.06 2.13
N PRO A 97 18.86 -5.86 2.74
CA PRO A 97 18.80 -4.56 2.06
C PRO A 97 20.13 -4.17 1.42
N ASP A 98 20.08 -3.70 0.17
CA ASP A 98 21.17 -2.98 -0.49
C ASP A 98 21.15 -1.48 -0.10
N SER A 99 22.06 -0.69 -0.67
CA SER A 99 22.13 0.76 -0.39
C SER A 99 20.88 1.52 -0.80
N TRP A 100 20.21 1.10 -1.90
CA TRP A 100 18.97 1.72 -2.32
C TRP A 100 17.79 1.33 -1.42
N MET A 101 17.67 0.07 -1.04
CA MET A 101 16.65 -0.38 -0.06
C MET A 101 16.82 0.36 1.28
N THR A 102 18.07 0.58 1.73
CA THR A 102 18.36 1.39 2.92
C THR A 102 17.85 2.83 2.78
N ARG A 103 18.03 3.45 1.60
CA ARG A 103 17.43 4.76 1.30
C ARG A 103 15.91 4.73 1.31
N MET A 104 15.28 3.66 0.82
CA MET A 104 13.82 3.51 0.88
C MET A 104 13.33 3.39 2.32
N SER A 105 14.06 2.68 3.18
CA SER A 105 13.81 2.62 4.63
C SER A 105 13.86 4.02 5.27
N GLN A 106 14.86 4.82 4.95
CA GLN A 106 14.99 6.21 5.44
C GLN A 106 13.83 7.09 4.92
N LEU A 107 13.47 6.96 3.63
CA LEU A 107 12.36 7.70 3.02
C LEU A 107 11.03 7.33 3.66
N ALA A 108 10.79 6.04 3.90
CA ALA A 108 9.57 5.56 4.57
C ALA A 108 9.45 6.14 5.99
N ALA A 109 10.56 6.15 6.75
CA ALA A 109 10.61 6.76 8.09
C ALA A 109 10.37 8.28 8.04
N GLN A 110 11.01 8.97 7.13
CA GLN A 110 10.87 10.43 6.95
C GLN A 110 9.41 10.81 6.62
N LEU A 111 8.77 10.07 5.74
CA LEU A 111 7.40 10.30 5.31
C LEU A 111 6.36 9.66 6.24
N ARG A 112 6.77 8.82 7.20
CA ARG A 112 5.92 8.06 8.11
C ARG A 112 4.91 7.16 7.37
N VAL A 113 5.38 6.48 6.32
CA VAL A 113 4.57 5.59 5.49
C VAL A 113 5.08 4.15 5.58
N THR A 114 4.17 3.18 5.51
CA THR A 114 4.50 1.78 5.31
C THR A 114 4.55 1.48 3.82
N VAL A 115 5.64 0.87 3.34
CA VAL A 115 5.82 0.58 1.91
C VAL A 115 5.94 -0.93 1.69
N PHE A 116 5.08 -1.47 0.83
CA PHE A 116 5.20 -2.81 0.28
C PHE A 116 5.99 -2.70 -1.03
N LEU A 117 7.27 -3.06 -0.97
CA LEU A 117 8.23 -2.84 -2.05
C LEU A 117 8.67 -4.14 -2.69
N SER A 118 8.32 -4.34 -3.97
CA SER A 118 8.73 -5.51 -4.72
C SER A 118 10.02 -5.25 -5.52
N CYS A 119 11.00 -6.14 -5.34
CA CYS A 119 12.27 -6.10 -6.07
C CYS A 119 12.95 -7.48 -6.06
N PRO A 120 13.91 -7.72 -6.97
CA PRO A 120 14.72 -8.93 -6.92
C PRO A 120 15.65 -8.92 -5.69
N GLU A 121 15.92 -10.12 -5.19
CA GLU A 121 16.76 -10.39 -4.03
C GLU A 121 17.75 -11.53 -4.34
N GLN A 122 18.98 -11.44 -3.82
CA GLN A 122 19.89 -12.56 -3.72
C GLN A 122 19.93 -13.06 -2.28
N ASP A 123 19.76 -14.35 -2.08
CA ASP A 123 19.95 -14.96 -0.76
C ASP A 123 21.46 -15.00 -0.41
N ARG A 124 21.81 -14.49 0.78
CA ARG A 124 23.22 -14.37 1.22
C ARG A 124 23.95 -15.69 1.33
N LYS A 125 23.22 -16.76 1.72
CA LYS A 125 23.81 -18.08 1.97
C LYS A 125 23.84 -18.94 0.71
N SER A 126 22.69 -19.12 0.09
CA SER A 126 22.54 -20.01 -1.06
C SER A 126 22.95 -19.37 -2.38
N ARG A 127 23.11 -18.03 -2.43
CA ARG A 127 23.38 -17.22 -3.62
C ARG A 127 22.29 -17.32 -4.69
N LYS A 128 21.15 -17.92 -4.37
CA LYS A 128 19.99 -18.01 -5.26
C LYS A 128 19.29 -16.67 -5.36
N PHE A 129 18.66 -16.42 -6.52
CA PHE A 129 17.88 -15.21 -6.77
C PHE A 129 16.40 -15.46 -6.55
N TYR A 130 15.70 -14.45 -6.03
CA TYR A 130 14.28 -14.51 -5.72
C TYR A 130 13.56 -13.25 -6.20
N ASN A 131 12.30 -13.41 -6.61
CA ASN A 131 11.35 -12.34 -6.78
C ASN A 131 10.69 -12.10 -5.43
N SER A 132 10.90 -10.93 -4.82
CA SER A 132 10.58 -10.69 -3.42
C SER A 132 9.73 -9.43 -3.21
N LEU A 133 8.89 -9.46 -2.18
CA LEU A 133 8.09 -8.34 -1.67
C LEU A 133 8.50 -8.09 -0.23
N PHE A 134 8.97 -6.88 0.08
CA PHE A 134 9.39 -6.44 1.41
C PHE A 134 8.38 -5.49 2.02
N VAL A 135 8.20 -5.54 3.33
CA VAL A 135 7.42 -4.56 4.08
C VAL A 135 8.37 -3.66 4.86
N ILE A 136 8.44 -2.41 4.48
CA ILE A 136 9.17 -1.35 5.17
C ILE A 136 8.14 -0.58 6.00
N ALA A 137 8.20 -0.69 7.31
CA ALA A 137 7.28 -0.01 8.23
C ALA A 137 7.53 1.51 8.27
N ALA A 138 6.57 2.25 8.82
CA ALA A 138 6.61 3.71 8.92
C ALA A 138 7.77 4.27 9.80
N ASN A 139 8.49 3.43 10.52
CA ASN A 139 9.74 3.77 11.22
C ASN A 139 11.00 3.39 10.43
N GLY A 140 10.85 2.91 9.20
CA GLY A 140 11.95 2.49 8.33
C GLY A 140 12.45 1.06 8.56
N ALA A 141 11.93 0.32 9.53
CA ALA A 141 12.31 -1.07 9.75
C ALA A 141 11.72 -1.97 8.67
N ILE A 142 12.49 -2.93 8.16
CA ILE A 142 11.96 -4.02 7.33
C ILE A 142 11.38 -5.05 8.30
N VAL A 143 10.05 -5.16 8.33
CA VAL A 143 9.31 -5.99 9.29
C VAL A 143 8.89 -7.33 8.72
N GLY A 144 9.05 -7.54 7.42
CA GLY A 144 8.73 -8.80 6.77
C GLY A 144 9.12 -8.82 5.31
N SER A 145 9.17 -10.03 4.75
CA SER A 145 9.37 -10.27 3.32
C SER A 145 8.65 -11.53 2.89
N HIS A 146 8.31 -11.59 1.60
CA HIS A 146 7.76 -12.75 0.95
C HIS A 146 8.54 -13.00 -0.34
N ARG A 147 8.98 -14.22 -0.59
CA ARG A 147 9.57 -14.69 -1.84
C ARG A 147 8.49 -15.40 -2.64
N LYS A 148 8.28 -14.98 -3.87
CA LYS A 148 7.27 -15.59 -4.76
C LYS A 148 7.39 -17.11 -4.79
N ILE A 149 6.31 -17.79 -4.52
CA ILE A 149 6.27 -19.26 -4.45
C ILE A 149 5.93 -19.84 -5.83
N ASN A 150 4.90 -19.28 -6.47
CA ASN A 150 4.47 -19.69 -7.80
C ASN A 150 5.25 -18.93 -8.89
N THR A 151 6.55 -19.19 -9.01
CA THR A 151 7.36 -18.61 -10.08
C THR A 151 7.10 -19.31 -11.40
N LEU A 152 7.07 -18.52 -12.49
CA LEU A 152 7.07 -19.08 -13.84
C LEU A 152 8.49 -19.53 -14.17
N ARG A 153 8.74 -20.84 -14.21
CA ARG A 153 10.07 -21.42 -14.45
C ARG A 153 10.54 -21.32 -15.91
N VAL A 154 9.82 -20.60 -16.74
CA VAL A 154 10.08 -20.41 -18.17
C VAL A 154 9.96 -18.94 -18.53
N GLY A 155 10.59 -18.53 -19.62
CA GLY A 155 10.53 -17.15 -20.09
C GLY A 155 11.18 -16.17 -19.12
N SER A 156 10.60 -14.99 -18.99
CA SER A 156 11.19 -13.84 -18.31
C SER A 156 11.40 -13.99 -16.79
N GLU A 157 10.85 -15.02 -16.17
CA GLU A 157 10.99 -15.28 -14.73
C GLU A 157 11.85 -16.52 -14.41
N ALA A 158 12.44 -17.17 -15.44
CA ALA A 158 13.29 -18.37 -15.28
C ALA A 158 14.50 -18.19 -14.35
N TRP A 159 14.93 -16.94 -14.14
CA TRP A 159 16.02 -16.57 -13.23
C TRP A 159 15.66 -16.74 -11.75
N SER A 160 14.37 -16.75 -11.39
CA SER A 160 13.89 -16.70 -10.01
C SER A 160 13.70 -18.09 -9.43
N THR A 161 14.26 -18.32 -8.25
CA THR A 161 14.02 -19.52 -7.45
C THR A 161 12.67 -19.39 -6.73
N PRO A 162 11.82 -20.43 -6.70
CA PRO A 162 10.60 -20.42 -5.88
C PRO A 162 10.88 -20.24 -4.40
N GLY A 163 10.10 -19.38 -3.75
CA GLY A 163 10.01 -19.33 -2.29
C GLY A 163 9.42 -20.63 -1.72
N THR A 164 9.67 -20.88 -0.44
CA THR A 164 9.21 -22.12 0.22
C THR A 164 8.17 -21.87 1.31
N GLN A 165 7.99 -20.62 1.73
CA GLN A 165 7.11 -20.25 2.84
C GLN A 165 6.42 -18.92 2.57
N ALA A 166 5.13 -18.87 2.92
CA ALA A 166 4.39 -17.62 3.07
C ALA A 166 4.18 -17.36 4.56
N VAL A 167 4.54 -16.16 5.03
CA VAL A 167 4.42 -15.79 6.45
C VAL A 167 3.58 -14.53 6.56
N ALA A 168 2.54 -14.58 7.38
CA ALA A 168 1.75 -13.42 7.74
C ALA A 168 2.51 -12.56 8.77
N VAL A 169 2.72 -11.28 8.45
CA VAL A 169 3.56 -10.36 9.25
C VAL A 169 2.72 -9.30 9.95
N PRO A 170 3.14 -8.81 11.14
CA PRO A 170 2.44 -7.72 11.81
C PRO A 170 2.68 -6.40 11.06
N VAL A 171 1.62 -5.76 10.59
CA VAL A 171 1.66 -4.45 9.92
C VAL A 171 0.50 -3.59 10.44
N PRO A 172 0.74 -2.69 11.39
CA PRO A 172 -0.32 -1.84 11.93
C PRO A 172 -1.05 -1.05 10.82
N PRO A 173 -2.38 -0.88 10.93
CA PRO A 173 -3.23 -1.19 12.07
C PRO A 173 -3.71 -2.66 12.17
N PHE A 174 -3.32 -3.52 11.24
CA PHE A 174 -3.66 -4.95 11.28
C PHE A 174 -2.71 -5.73 12.19
N THR A 175 -3.24 -6.74 12.85
CA THR A 175 -2.43 -7.67 13.64
C THR A 175 -1.51 -8.48 12.73
N ARG A 176 -2.02 -8.95 11.58
CA ARG A 176 -1.24 -9.66 10.57
C ARG A 176 -1.76 -9.36 9.16
N VAL A 177 -0.82 -9.24 8.23
CA VAL A 177 -1.06 -9.06 6.79
C VAL A 177 -0.35 -10.18 6.03
N GLY A 178 -1.04 -10.79 5.09
CA GLY A 178 -0.47 -11.76 4.17
C GLY A 178 0.04 -11.08 2.91
N MET A 179 1.14 -11.57 2.35
CA MET A 179 1.72 -11.07 1.11
C MET A 179 1.63 -12.11 0.01
N LEU A 180 1.31 -11.67 -1.20
CA LEU A 180 1.31 -12.45 -2.43
C LEU A 180 2.09 -11.70 -3.52
N ILE A 181 2.63 -12.43 -4.48
CA ILE A 181 3.22 -11.85 -5.69
C ILE A 181 2.57 -12.52 -6.90
N CYS A 182 1.74 -11.75 -7.63
CA CYS A 182 1.21 -12.09 -8.95
C CYS A 182 0.64 -13.53 -9.01
N ALA A 183 1.35 -14.45 -9.65
CA ALA A 183 0.97 -15.85 -9.83
C ALA A 183 0.82 -16.67 -8.52
N ASP A 184 1.19 -16.13 -7.37
CA ASP A 184 0.84 -16.74 -6.08
C ASP A 184 -0.68 -16.86 -5.89
N ALA A 185 -1.45 -16.06 -6.63
CA ALA A 185 -2.91 -16.13 -6.65
C ALA A 185 -3.50 -17.19 -7.60
N TYR A 186 -2.68 -17.96 -8.33
CA TYR A 186 -3.20 -19.02 -9.20
C TYR A 186 -4.00 -20.10 -8.48
N THR A 187 -3.67 -20.32 -7.21
CA THR A 187 -4.44 -21.17 -6.31
C THR A 187 -4.71 -20.43 -5.01
N SER A 188 -5.74 -20.84 -4.25
CA SER A 188 -6.04 -20.23 -2.96
C SER A 188 -5.21 -20.82 -1.81
N GLU A 189 -4.30 -21.76 -2.07
CA GLU A 189 -3.54 -22.48 -1.04
C GLU A 189 -2.65 -21.56 -0.21
N ILE A 190 -1.91 -20.66 -0.87
CA ILE A 190 -1.02 -19.69 -0.20
C ILE A 190 -1.87 -18.72 0.65
N ALA A 191 -2.98 -18.21 0.10
CA ALA A 191 -3.90 -17.33 0.81
C ALA A 191 -4.54 -18.04 2.03
N THR A 192 -4.93 -19.31 1.88
CA THR A 192 -5.46 -20.15 2.98
C THR A 192 -4.40 -20.38 4.06
N HIS A 193 -3.16 -20.63 3.68
CA HIS A 193 -2.07 -20.76 4.63
C HIS A 193 -1.85 -19.46 5.44
N LEU A 194 -1.91 -18.29 4.78
CA LEU A 194 -1.82 -16.99 5.44
C LEU A 194 -3.02 -16.72 6.36
N LEU A 195 -4.25 -17.11 5.95
CA LEU A 195 -5.44 -17.04 6.81
C LEU A 195 -5.24 -17.84 8.09
N ASN A 196 -4.74 -19.07 7.99
CA ASN A 196 -4.49 -19.96 9.14
C ASN A 196 -3.43 -19.39 10.11
N GLN A 197 -2.58 -18.47 9.64
CA GLN A 197 -1.64 -17.72 10.47
C GLN A 197 -2.25 -16.44 11.08
N GLY A 198 -3.54 -16.18 10.85
CA GLY A 198 -4.25 -15.03 11.38
C GLY A 198 -4.12 -13.76 10.53
N ALA A 199 -3.81 -13.88 9.23
CA ALA A 199 -3.89 -12.74 8.33
C ALA A 199 -5.32 -12.17 8.29
N GLN A 200 -5.41 -10.84 8.29
CA GLN A 200 -6.69 -10.10 8.23
C GLN A 200 -6.89 -9.42 6.88
N LEU A 201 -5.82 -9.25 6.12
CA LEU A 201 -5.79 -8.63 4.82
C LEU A 201 -4.68 -9.27 3.99
N LEU A 202 -4.91 -9.41 2.69
CA LEU A 202 -3.89 -9.80 1.71
C LEU A 202 -3.46 -8.57 0.90
N VAL A 203 -2.15 -8.43 0.67
CA VAL A 203 -1.56 -7.42 -0.23
C VAL A 203 -0.78 -8.15 -1.32
N SER A 204 -1.03 -7.83 -2.57
CA SER A 204 -0.34 -8.42 -3.72
C SER A 204 0.33 -7.37 -4.59
N SER A 205 1.60 -7.61 -4.91
CA SER A 205 2.32 -6.93 -6.00
C SER A 205 2.20 -7.75 -7.27
N ALA A 206 1.80 -7.14 -8.39
CA ALA A 206 1.58 -7.86 -9.64
C ALA A 206 2.25 -7.17 -10.84
N ALA A 207 2.70 -8.01 -11.78
CA ALA A 207 3.01 -7.68 -13.17
C ALA A 207 2.25 -8.68 -14.05
N TRP A 208 0.93 -8.55 -14.05
CA TRP A 208 0.02 -9.50 -14.70
C TRP A 208 -0.73 -8.79 -15.83
N ALA A 209 -0.22 -8.98 -17.06
CA ALA A 209 -0.78 -8.38 -18.25
C ALA A 209 -2.14 -9.02 -18.59
N PRO A 210 -3.11 -8.25 -19.10
CA PRO A 210 -4.33 -8.83 -19.65
C PRO A 210 -4.04 -9.67 -20.92
N GLY A 211 -4.94 -10.59 -21.26
CA GLY A 211 -4.83 -11.45 -22.42
C GLY A 211 -5.03 -12.92 -22.11
N LEU A 212 -4.56 -13.82 -22.97
CA LEU A 212 -4.80 -15.26 -22.85
C LEU A 212 -4.37 -15.86 -21.50
N HIS A 213 -3.28 -15.35 -20.93
CA HIS A 213 -2.74 -15.77 -19.63
C HIS A 213 -2.92 -14.68 -18.56
N GLY A 214 -3.77 -13.70 -18.81
CA GLY A 214 -4.09 -12.61 -17.88
C GLY A 214 -4.93 -13.09 -16.71
N PRO A 215 -5.14 -12.21 -15.72
CA PRO A 215 -5.96 -12.55 -14.56
C PRO A 215 -7.39 -12.83 -15.00
N ASN A 216 -7.94 -13.96 -14.55
CA ASN A 216 -9.29 -14.46 -14.89
C ASN A 216 -10.06 -14.87 -13.62
N GLY A 217 -10.14 -13.95 -12.66
CA GLY A 217 -10.87 -14.16 -11.41
C GLY A 217 -10.06 -14.85 -10.30
N GLU A 218 -8.74 -15.00 -10.45
CA GLU A 218 -7.87 -15.62 -9.44
C GLU A 218 -7.87 -14.82 -8.12
N TRP A 219 -7.80 -13.50 -8.21
CA TRP A 219 -7.84 -12.62 -7.03
C TRP A 219 -9.19 -12.72 -6.30
N GLU A 220 -10.29 -12.69 -7.06
CA GLU A 220 -11.65 -12.86 -6.52
C GLU A 220 -11.81 -14.24 -5.89
N ARG A 221 -11.30 -15.29 -6.53
CA ARG A 221 -11.30 -16.66 -5.99
C ARG A 221 -10.57 -16.74 -4.66
N CYS A 222 -9.36 -16.18 -4.55
CA CYS A 222 -8.64 -16.15 -3.28
C CYS A 222 -9.47 -15.50 -2.17
N THR A 223 -10.18 -14.41 -2.45
CA THR A 223 -11.02 -13.73 -1.45
C THR A 223 -12.30 -14.50 -1.12
N ARG A 224 -12.88 -15.24 -2.07
CA ARG A 224 -14.04 -16.10 -1.85
C ARG A 224 -13.68 -17.29 -0.95
N ASP A 225 -12.55 -17.92 -1.24
CA ASP A 225 -12.15 -19.17 -0.59
C ASP A 225 -11.63 -18.93 0.83
N THR A 226 -11.08 -17.72 1.10
CA THR A 226 -10.52 -17.37 2.41
C THR A 226 -11.38 -16.41 3.24
N GLY A 227 -12.29 -15.68 2.61
CA GLY A 227 -12.99 -14.54 3.23
C GLY A 227 -12.11 -13.31 3.45
N LEU A 228 -10.79 -13.40 3.20
CA LEU A 228 -9.88 -12.28 3.35
C LEU A 228 -10.07 -11.26 2.22
N PRO A 229 -10.05 -9.96 2.51
CA PRO A 229 -9.92 -8.96 1.45
C PRO A 229 -8.53 -8.99 0.85
N LEU A 230 -8.41 -8.61 -0.43
CA LEU A 230 -7.17 -8.57 -1.19
C LEU A 230 -7.03 -7.23 -1.89
N ILE A 231 -5.87 -6.60 -1.70
CA ILE A 231 -5.47 -5.37 -2.38
C ILE A 231 -4.32 -5.70 -3.32
N VAL A 232 -4.51 -5.46 -4.62
CA VAL A 232 -3.54 -5.75 -5.67
C VAL A 232 -3.03 -4.47 -6.29
N CYS A 233 -1.72 -4.26 -6.29
CA CYS A 233 -1.08 -3.24 -7.09
C CYS A 233 -0.44 -3.89 -8.33
N ASN A 234 -1.01 -3.62 -9.50
CA ASN A 234 -0.48 -4.07 -10.77
C ASN A 234 0.27 -2.92 -11.47
N ARG A 235 1.21 -3.27 -12.35
CA ARG A 235 1.93 -2.29 -13.18
C ARG A 235 1.12 -1.86 -14.41
N THR A 236 1.60 -0.83 -15.09
CA THR A 236 1.13 -0.40 -16.42
C THR A 236 2.28 -0.28 -17.41
N GLY A 237 1.98 0.16 -18.62
CA GLY A 237 2.93 0.43 -19.69
C GLY A 237 3.40 -0.79 -20.46
N PRO A 238 4.22 -0.61 -21.51
CA PRO A 238 4.79 -1.71 -22.26
C PRO A 238 5.96 -2.36 -21.51
N ASP A 239 6.22 -3.65 -21.81
CA ASP A 239 7.39 -4.37 -21.31
C ASP A 239 7.80 -5.43 -22.36
N ARG A 240 8.69 -5.06 -23.30
CA ARG A 240 9.15 -5.89 -24.43
C ARG A 240 7.98 -6.58 -25.18
N THR A 241 7.68 -7.84 -24.83
CA THR A 241 6.64 -8.65 -25.46
C THR A 241 5.28 -8.56 -24.76
N LEU A 242 5.20 -7.88 -23.62
CA LEU A 242 3.97 -7.74 -22.82
C LEU A 242 3.47 -6.29 -22.84
N ASP A 243 2.16 -6.13 -22.79
CA ASP A 243 1.51 -4.83 -22.70
C ASP A 243 0.61 -4.77 -21.49
N PHE A 244 0.99 -3.91 -20.52
CA PHE A 244 0.25 -3.70 -19.28
C PHE A 244 -0.62 -2.45 -19.28
N ARG A 245 -0.75 -1.74 -20.42
CA ARG A 245 -1.50 -0.47 -20.47
C ARG A 245 -2.99 -0.60 -20.10
N GLN A 246 -3.53 -1.82 -20.23
CA GLN A 246 -4.89 -2.16 -19.81
C GLN A 246 -4.92 -3.04 -18.54
N ALA A 247 -3.77 -3.25 -17.89
CA ALA A 247 -3.74 -3.98 -16.65
C ALA A 247 -4.44 -3.19 -15.52
N GLU A 248 -5.03 -3.90 -14.59
CA GLU A 248 -5.79 -3.30 -13.49
C GLU A 248 -5.12 -3.56 -12.15
N SER A 249 -5.09 -2.53 -11.29
CA SER A 249 -4.93 -2.67 -9.85
C SER A 249 -6.31 -2.85 -9.24
N VAL A 250 -6.45 -3.79 -8.29
CA VAL A 250 -7.75 -4.30 -7.87
C VAL A 250 -7.90 -4.31 -6.36
N VAL A 251 -9.09 -4.00 -5.88
CA VAL A 251 -9.53 -4.35 -4.52
C VAL A 251 -10.64 -5.38 -4.63
N ALA A 252 -10.45 -6.54 -3.99
CA ALA A 252 -11.43 -7.64 -4.01
C ALA A 252 -11.78 -8.10 -2.59
N LYS A 253 -13.02 -8.58 -2.40
CA LYS A 253 -13.50 -9.16 -1.15
C LYS A 253 -14.67 -10.10 -1.44
N ASN A 254 -14.75 -11.22 -0.70
CA ASN A 254 -15.85 -12.17 -0.77
C ASN A 254 -16.18 -12.63 -2.21
N GLY A 255 -15.16 -12.89 -3.01
CA GLY A 255 -15.31 -13.32 -4.40
C GLY A 255 -15.75 -12.24 -5.38
N ARG A 256 -15.73 -10.97 -4.98
CA ARG A 256 -16.15 -9.85 -5.82
C ARG A 256 -15.07 -8.79 -5.90
N ARG A 257 -14.95 -8.17 -7.06
CA ARG A 257 -14.13 -6.99 -7.28
C ARG A 257 -14.88 -5.76 -6.79
N LEU A 258 -14.33 -5.08 -5.79
CA LEU A 258 -14.91 -3.86 -5.22
C LEU A 258 -14.46 -2.61 -5.97
N LEU A 259 -13.22 -2.63 -6.50
CA LEU A 259 -12.63 -1.53 -7.24
C LEU A 259 -11.66 -2.08 -8.27
N SER A 260 -11.68 -1.49 -9.48
CA SER A 260 -10.68 -1.69 -10.54
C SER A 260 -10.15 -0.34 -10.98
N LEU A 261 -8.82 -0.20 -11.00
CA LEU A 261 -8.10 1.02 -11.34
C LEU A 261 -7.10 0.73 -12.45
N SER A 262 -7.17 1.46 -13.55
CA SER A 262 -6.25 1.32 -14.67
C SER A 262 -5.84 2.67 -15.24
N SER A 263 -4.68 2.70 -15.85
CA SER A 263 -4.15 3.85 -16.59
C SER A 263 -3.08 3.39 -17.56
N ALA A 264 -3.07 3.90 -18.76
CA ALA A 264 -1.97 3.66 -19.71
C ALA A 264 -0.67 4.39 -19.36
N ARG A 265 -0.71 5.32 -18.39
CA ARG A 265 0.44 6.10 -17.88
C ARG A 265 0.66 5.80 -16.41
N SER A 266 1.88 6.03 -15.92
CA SER A 266 2.18 5.97 -14.50
C SER A 266 1.25 6.85 -13.69
N ALA A 267 0.59 6.26 -12.69
CA ALA A 267 -0.36 6.93 -11.81
C ALA A 267 -0.20 6.43 -10.37
N VAL A 268 -0.48 7.31 -9.42
CA VAL A 268 -0.69 7.00 -8.00
C VAL A 268 -2.19 7.05 -7.76
N PHE A 269 -2.78 5.93 -7.39
CA PHE A 269 -4.18 5.85 -6.96
C PHE A 269 -4.23 5.78 -5.44
N VAL A 270 -4.98 6.67 -4.78
CA VAL A 270 -5.16 6.65 -3.33
C VAL A 270 -6.60 6.35 -2.99
N LEU A 271 -6.83 5.28 -2.27
CA LEU A 271 -8.14 4.82 -1.80
C LEU A 271 -8.23 4.90 -0.27
N GLU A 272 -9.44 4.94 0.25
CA GLU A 272 -9.74 4.93 1.69
C GLU A 272 -10.31 3.57 2.10
N TRP A 273 -9.65 2.96 3.06
CA TRP A 273 -9.98 1.65 3.59
C TRP A 273 -10.48 1.74 5.04
N ASP A 274 -11.65 1.21 5.32
CA ASP A 274 -12.14 1.08 6.68
C ASP A 274 -11.57 -0.20 7.32
N VAL A 275 -10.72 0.02 8.32
CA VAL A 275 -10.01 -1.07 9.03
C VAL A 275 -10.99 -1.94 9.83
N LYS A 276 -12.05 -1.36 10.37
CA LYS A 276 -13.02 -2.06 11.21
C LYS A 276 -13.93 -2.99 10.40
N THR A 277 -14.45 -2.50 9.29
CA THR A 277 -15.32 -3.28 8.39
C THR A 277 -14.54 -4.08 7.36
N GLN A 278 -13.24 -3.81 7.25
CA GLN A 278 -12.32 -4.43 6.28
C GLN A 278 -12.87 -4.34 4.84
N THR A 279 -13.24 -3.11 4.43
CA THR A 279 -13.72 -2.81 3.08
C THR A 279 -13.36 -1.37 2.69
N LEU A 280 -13.66 -0.98 1.46
CA LEU A 280 -13.55 0.41 1.05
C LEU A 280 -14.46 1.30 1.92
N ALA A 281 -13.91 2.41 2.42
CA ALA A 281 -14.67 3.41 3.17
C ALA A 281 -15.58 4.22 2.22
N THR A 282 -15.14 4.40 0.99
CA THR A 282 -15.87 5.04 -0.13
C THR A 282 -15.47 4.40 -1.45
N GLN A 283 -16.27 4.57 -2.49
CA GLN A 283 -15.92 4.20 -3.86
C GLN A 283 -15.05 5.26 -4.56
N ASP A 284 -14.91 6.43 -3.94
CA ASP A 284 -14.07 7.51 -4.45
C ASP A 284 -12.59 7.21 -4.22
N TYR A 285 -11.76 7.65 -5.14
CA TYR A 285 -10.31 7.56 -5.04
C TYR A 285 -9.65 8.81 -5.65
N GLN A 286 -8.43 9.09 -5.22
CA GLN A 286 -7.63 10.17 -5.78
C GLN A 286 -6.65 9.61 -6.81
N THR A 287 -6.37 10.39 -7.85
CA THR A 287 -5.40 10.02 -8.88
C THR A 287 -4.39 11.14 -9.08
N GLN A 288 -3.10 10.78 -9.10
CA GLN A 288 -2.03 11.68 -9.53
C GLN A 288 -1.19 10.99 -10.61
N TYR A 289 -1.11 11.58 -11.78
CA TYR A 289 -0.22 11.13 -12.87
C TYR A 289 1.23 11.61 -12.60
N LEU A 290 2.21 10.81 -13.09
CA LEU A 290 3.64 11.07 -12.90
C LEU A 290 4.38 11.30 -14.21
#